data_88933fcdd36ca5d02dca4268bd6fb119
#
_entry.id   88933fcdd36ca5d02dca4268bd6fb119
#
_cell.length_a   1.000
_cell.length_b   1.000
_cell.length_c   1.000
_cell.angle_alpha   90.00
_cell.angle_beta   90.00
_cell.angle_gamma   90.00
#
_symmetry.space_group_name_H-M   'P 1'
#
loop_
_entity.id
_entity.type
_entity.pdbx_description
1 polymer ?
#
loop_
_entity_poly.entity_id
_entity_poly.type
_entity_poly.pdbx_seq_one_letter_code
_entity_poly.pdbx_strand_id
1 'polypeptide(L)'
;MKIMSDTGNVSGAVPPPPGVPQREFGEVILDVKNISLAFGGVKALTDISFNVREHEIRAIIGPNGAGKSSMLNCINGVYQPQQGEITFRGKHFRHMNSRQVAEMGVARTFQNLALFKGMSVLDNIMTGRNLRIRSNLLLQALRIGPAEREEIRHRE
;
A
#
# COMPACT_ATOMS: atom_id res chain seq x y z
N MET A 1 -2.00 16.53 -11.03
CA MET A 1 -1.44 15.80 -9.86
C MET A 1 0.07 16.00 -9.88
N LYS A 2 0.67 16.41 -8.76
CA LYS A 2 2.12 16.55 -8.66
C LYS A 2 2.63 15.46 -7.70
N ILE A 3 3.64 14.70 -8.11
CA ILE A 3 4.29 13.70 -7.29
C ILE A 3 5.63 14.27 -6.87
N MET A 4 5.85 14.40 -5.56
CA MET A 4 7.09 14.91 -5.00
C MET A 4 7.86 13.79 -4.35
N SER A 5 9.14 13.67 -4.69
CA SER A 5 10.10 12.80 -4.03
C SER A 5 11.10 13.65 -3.23
N ASP A 6 11.55 13.10 -2.15
CA ASP A 6 12.67 13.63 -1.39
C ASP A 6 14.02 13.17 -2.00
N THR A 7 14.06 13.08 -3.32
CA THR A 7 15.30 12.76 -4.03
C THR A 7 16.10 14.03 -4.23
N GLY A 8 17.25 14.14 -3.60
CA GLY A 8 18.15 15.26 -3.60
C GLY A 8 18.78 15.64 -4.95
N ASN A 9 18.01 15.65 -6.03
CA ASN A 9 18.44 16.15 -7.32
C ASN A 9 17.31 16.82 -8.10
N VAL A 10 16.71 17.85 -7.48
CA VAL A 10 15.90 18.81 -8.23
C VAL A 10 16.74 20.09 -8.27
N SER A 11 17.20 20.49 -9.45
CA SER A 11 17.81 21.80 -9.68
C SER A 11 16.87 22.88 -9.13
N GLY A 12 17.23 23.47 -7.97
CA GLY A 12 16.39 24.41 -7.22
C GLY A 12 15.94 23.95 -5.83
N ALA A 13 16.34 22.77 -5.37
CA ALA A 13 16.05 22.32 -4.00
C ALA A 13 16.86 23.14 -2.99
N VAL A 14 16.16 23.69 -1.99
CA VAL A 14 16.80 24.31 -0.81
C VAL A 14 17.64 23.21 -0.13
N PRO A 15 18.95 23.46 0.14
CA PRO A 15 19.76 22.48 0.84
C PRO A 15 19.14 22.14 2.20
N PRO A 16 19.21 20.90 2.65
CA PRO A 16 18.69 20.53 3.95
C PRO A 16 19.39 21.33 5.06
N PRO A 17 18.70 21.66 6.14
CA PRO A 17 19.29 22.38 7.26
C PRO A 17 20.47 21.59 7.83
N PRO A 18 21.53 22.27 8.31
CA PRO A 18 22.70 21.61 8.83
C PRO A 18 22.35 20.72 10.03
N GLY A 19 22.82 19.46 10.01
CA GLY A 19 22.56 18.47 11.07
C GLY A 19 21.46 17.45 10.76
N VAL A 20 20.74 17.56 9.64
CA VAL A 20 19.84 16.50 9.16
C VAL A 20 20.67 15.47 8.40
N PRO A 21 20.73 14.21 8.87
CA PRO A 21 21.45 13.16 8.14
C PRO A 21 20.85 12.99 6.74
N GLN A 22 21.69 13.01 5.72
CA GLN A 22 21.27 12.67 4.37
C GLN A 22 20.81 11.21 4.38
N ARG A 23 19.53 10.96 4.06
CA ARG A 23 19.01 9.61 3.93
C ARG A 23 19.48 9.02 2.61
N GLU A 24 20.24 7.95 2.68
CA GLU A 24 20.54 7.14 1.51
C GLU A 24 19.28 6.33 1.18
N PHE A 25 18.71 6.55 0.02
CA PHE A 25 17.59 5.76 -0.48
C PHE A 25 18.14 4.48 -1.12
N GLY A 26 17.50 3.34 -0.78
CA GLY A 26 17.83 2.06 -1.36
C GLY A 26 17.34 1.89 -2.81
N GLU A 27 17.14 0.64 -3.20
CA GLU A 27 16.66 0.28 -4.53
C GLU A 27 15.20 0.70 -4.76
N VAL A 28 14.78 0.76 -6.03
CA VAL A 28 13.38 1.02 -6.39
C VAL A 28 12.53 -0.18 -5.97
N ILE A 29 11.62 0.04 -5.01
CA ILE A 29 10.69 -0.99 -4.52
C ILE A 29 9.31 -0.92 -5.18
N LEU A 30 8.85 0.27 -5.59
CA LEU A 30 7.62 0.46 -6.33
C LEU A 30 7.93 1.24 -7.61
N ASP A 31 7.55 0.69 -8.74
CA ASP A 31 7.69 1.32 -10.05
C ASP A 31 6.32 1.38 -10.74
N VAL A 32 5.87 2.58 -11.05
CA VAL A 32 4.57 2.89 -11.66
C VAL A 32 4.85 3.51 -13.02
N LYS A 33 4.36 2.87 -14.10
CA LYS A 33 4.63 3.28 -15.48
C LYS A 33 3.36 3.49 -16.27
N ASN A 34 3.21 4.68 -16.83
CA ASN A 34 2.19 5.08 -17.82
C ASN A 34 0.76 4.72 -17.40
N ILE A 35 0.44 4.84 -16.10
CA ILE A 35 -0.88 4.50 -15.57
C ILE A 35 -1.93 5.47 -16.07
N SER A 36 -2.93 4.91 -16.77
CA SER A 36 -4.14 5.63 -17.18
C SER A 36 -5.38 4.91 -16.69
N LEU A 37 -6.31 5.68 -16.10
CA LEU A 37 -7.55 5.19 -15.52
C LEU A 37 -8.71 6.13 -15.87
N ALA A 38 -9.81 5.55 -16.36
CA ALA A 38 -11.03 6.28 -16.65
C ALA A 38 -12.26 5.56 -16.07
N PHE A 39 -13.26 6.33 -15.66
CA PHE A 39 -14.55 5.85 -15.18
C PHE A 39 -15.66 6.47 -16.04
N GLY A 40 -16.44 5.63 -16.76
CA GLY A 40 -17.57 6.12 -17.56
C GLY A 40 -17.19 7.25 -18.53
N GLY A 41 -16.00 7.20 -19.13
CA GLY A 41 -15.49 8.24 -20.03
C GLY A 41 -14.75 9.40 -19.36
N VAL A 42 -14.82 9.53 -18.02
CA VAL A 42 -14.08 10.56 -17.27
C VAL A 42 -12.67 10.04 -16.95
N LYS A 43 -11.65 10.73 -17.46
CA LYS A 43 -10.25 10.40 -17.18
C LYS A 43 -9.88 10.81 -15.76
N ALA A 44 -9.63 9.84 -14.90
CA ALA A 44 -9.19 10.04 -13.51
C ALA A 44 -7.66 10.13 -13.39
N LEU A 45 -6.94 9.36 -14.21
CA LEU A 45 -5.47 9.37 -14.31
C LEU A 45 -5.10 9.35 -15.80
N THR A 46 -4.05 10.07 -16.17
CA THR A 46 -3.56 10.10 -17.55
C THR A 46 -2.04 10.05 -17.51
N ASP A 47 -1.49 8.94 -18.00
CA ASP A 47 -0.06 8.74 -18.23
C ASP A 47 0.83 9.06 -17.01
N ILE A 48 0.47 8.52 -15.86
CA ILE A 48 1.18 8.77 -14.60
C ILE A 48 2.32 7.77 -14.43
N SER A 49 3.53 8.30 -14.26
CA SER A 49 4.74 7.51 -14.01
C SER A 49 5.53 8.09 -12.83
N PHE A 50 5.98 7.23 -11.95
CA PHE A 50 6.90 7.54 -10.84
C PHE A 50 7.43 6.25 -10.22
N ASN A 51 8.49 6.38 -9.43
CA ASN A 51 8.98 5.28 -8.61
C ASN A 51 9.07 5.69 -7.13
N VAL A 52 9.17 4.70 -6.24
CA VAL A 52 9.45 4.87 -4.81
C VAL A 52 10.60 3.94 -4.45
N ARG A 53 11.58 4.47 -3.75
CA ARG A 53 12.76 3.72 -3.29
C ARG A 53 12.57 3.21 -1.87
N GLU A 54 13.36 2.25 -1.50
CA GLU A 54 13.42 1.78 -0.12
C GLU A 54 13.84 2.93 0.81
N HIS A 55 13.17 3.02 1.96
CA HIS A 55 13.31 4.11 2.94
C HIS A 55 12.89 5.51 2.46
N GLU A 56 12.25 5.62 1.30
CA GLU A 56 11.74 6.87 0.76
C GLU A 56 10.32 7.16 1.27
N ILE A 57 10.05 8.43 1.57
CA ILE A 57 8.72 8.99 1.75
C ILE A 57 8.36 9.78 0.50
N ARG A 58 7.33 9.32 -0.23
CA ARG A 58 6.85 9.97 -1.45
C ARG A 58 5.47 10.58 -1.22
N ALA A 59 5.31 11.88 -1.49
CA ALA A 59 4.04 12.57 -1.39
C ALA A 59 3.36 12.72 -2.76
N ILE A 60 2.04 12.50 -2.80
CA ILE A 60 1.19 12.79 -3.95
C ILE A 60 0.34 14.01 -3.60
N ILE A 61 0.56 15.14 -4.27
CA ILE A 61 -0.07 16.43 -3.98
C ILE A 61 -0.94 16.86 -5.16
N GLY A 62 -2.02 17.56 -4.85
CA GLY A 62 -2.92 18.12 -5.86
C GLY A 62 -4.27 18.50 -5.26
N PRO A 63 -5.10 19.27 -5.99
CA PRO A 63 -6.44 19.66 -5.55
C PRO A 63 -7.37 18.46 -5.39
N ASN A 64 -8.55 18.68 -4.82
CA ASN A 64 -9.60 17.66 -4.78
C ASN A 64 -10.02 17.28 -6.21
N GLY A 65 -10.24 15.99 -6.46
CA GLY A 65 -10.53 15.48 -7.80
C GLY A 65 -9.31 15.23 -8.70
N ALA A 66 -8.08 15.60 -8.29
CA ALA A 66 -6.86 15.39 -9.10
C ALA A 66 -6.40 13.92 -9.24
N GLY A 67 -7.19 12.93 -8.83
CA GLY A 67 -6.86 11.50 -8.98
C GLY A 67 -5.97 10.91 -7.89
N LYS A 68 -5.62 11.63 -6.81
CA LYS A 68 -4.75 11.13 -5.74
C LYS A 68 -5.22 9.80 -5.15
N SER A 69 -6.49 9.74 -4.75
CA SER A 69 -7.10 8.52 -4.20
C SER A 69 -7.21 7.41 -5.25
N SER A 70 -7.46 7.77 -6.52
CA SER A 70 -7.50 6.81 -7.62
C SER A 70 -6.14 6.15 -7.83
N MET A 71 -5.05 6.93 -7.75
CA MET A 71 -3.68 6.39 -7.84
C MET A 71 -3.37 5.43 -6.68
N LEU A 72 -3.70 5.81 -5.45
CA LEU A 72 -3.53 4.93 -4.28
C LEU A 72 -4.38 3.65 -4.41
N ASN A 73 -5.60 3.75 -4.97
CA ASN A 73 -6.46 2.60 -5.22
C ASN A 73 -5.89 1.67 -6.30
N CYS A 74 -5.19 2.20 -7.32
CA CYS A 74 -4.46 1.38 -8.29
C CYS A 74 -3.31 0.62 -7.61
N ILE A 75 -2.50 1.30 -6.79
CA ILE A 75 -1.38 0.69 -6.07
C ILE A 75 -1.88 -0.42 -5.12
N ASN A 76 -3.04 -0.23 -4.50
CA ASN A 76 -3.63 -1.24 -3.60
C ASN A 76 -4.43 -2.34 -4.31
N GLY A 77 -4.48 -2.37 -5.64
CA GLY A 77 -5.23 -3.37 -6.40
C GLY A 77 -6.76 -3.25 -6.28
N VAL A 78 -7.28 -2.10 -5.79
CA VAL A 78 -8.73 -1.81 -5.74
C VAL A 78 -9.24 -1.42 -7.12
N TYR A 79 -8.46 -0.61 -7.85
CA TYR A 79 -8.76 -0.24 -9.24
C TYR A 79 -7.75 -0.88 -10.18
N GLN A 80 -8.26 -1.32 -11.34
CA GLN A 80 -7.45 -1.86 -12.41
C GLN A 80 -7.28 -0.78 -13.49
N PRO A 81 -6.07 -0.23 -13.69
CA PRO A 81 -5.84 0.75 -14.75
C PRO A 81 -6.01 0.11 -16.13
N GLN A 82 -6.55 0.86 -17.08
CA GLN A 82 -6.68 0.39 -18.46
C GLN A 82 -5.34 0.33 -19.19
N GLN A 83 -4.40 1.21 -18.80
CA GLN A 83 -3.06 1.27 -19.40
C GLN A 83 -2.00 1.38 -18.32
N GLY A 84 -0.79 0.97 -18.68
CA GLY A 84 0.39 1.02 -17.83
C GLY A 84 0.56 -0.23 -16.99
N GLU A 85 1.58 -0.21 -16.15
CA GLU A 85 1.94 -1.31 -15.27
C GLU A 85 2.44 -0.81 -13.91
N ILE A 86 2.27 -1.63 -12.90
CA ILE A 86 2.82 -1.40 -11.57
C ILE A 86 3.69 -2.60 -11.21
N THR A 87 4.90 -2.33 -10.73
CA THR A 87 5.85 -3.34 -10.27
C THR A 87 6.21 -3.06 -8.83
N PHE A 88 6.13 -4.06 -7.97
CA PHE A 88 6.56 -3.97 -6.59
C PHE A 88 7.59 -5.07 -6.28
N ARG A 89 8.79 -4.67 -5.85
CA ARG A 89 9.92 -5.57 -5.61
C ARG A 89 10.15 -6.56 -6.75
N GLY A 90 10.13 -6.07 -8.00
CA GLY A 90 10.32 -6.85 -9.20
C GLY A 90 9.14 -7.71 -9.65
N LYS A 91 8.01 -7.70 -8.93
CA LYS A 91 6.80 -8.43 -9.31
C LYS A 91 5.78 -7.49 -9.95
N HIS A 92 5.34 -7.81 -11.17
CA HIS A 92 4.27 -7.08 -11.86
C HIS A 92 2.90 -7.47 -11.31
N PHE A 93 2.01 -6.49 -11.07
CA PHE A 93 0.68 -6.77 -10.56
C PHE A 93 -0.45 -6.05 -11.33
N ARG A 94 -0.40 -6.12 -12.65
CA ARG A 94 -1.40 -5.47 -13.51
C ARG A 94 -2.85 -5.86 -13.20
N HIS A 95 -3.11 -7.09 -12.79
CA HIS A 95 -4.45 -7.64 -12.51
C HIS A 95 -4.57 -8.25 -11.10
N MET A 96 -3.73 -7.85 -10.17
CA MET A 96 -3.81 -8.34 -8.80
C MET A 96 -4.95 -7.67 -8.04
N ASN A 97 -5.66 -8.45 -7.24
CA ASN A 97 -6.64 -7.92 -6.29
C ASN A 97 -5.95 -7.42 -5.00
N SER A 98 -6.70 -6.67 -4.19
CA SER A 98 -6.16 -6.06 -2.95
C SER A 98 -5.56 -7.08 -1.97
N ARG A 99 -6.09 -8.31 -1.92
CA ARG A 99 -5.55 -9.37 -1.07
C ARG A 99 -4.16 -9.79 -1.53
N GLN A 100 -3.98 -10.04 -2.81
CA GLN A 100 -2.68 -10.42 -3.38
C GLN A 100 -1.64 -9.31 -3.19
N VAL A 101 -2.05 -8.05 -3.37
CA VAL A 101 -1.19 -6.88 -3.14
C VAL A 101 -0.78 -6.79 -1.66
N ALA A 102 -1.69 -7.04 -0.73
CA ALA A 102 -1.40 -7.08 0.70
C ALA A 102 -0.46 -8.24 1.09
N GLU A 103 -0.61 -9.41 0.47
CA GLU A 103 0.29 -10.57 0.64
C GLU A 103 1.72 -10.27 0.17
N MET A 104 1.90 -9.35 -0.78
CA MET A 104 3.22 -8.86 -1.19
C MET A 104 3.85 -7.87 -0.21
N GLY A 105 3.12 -7.40 0.80
CA GLY A 105 3.60 -6.47 1.82
C GLY A 105 3.21 -5.01 1.57
N VAL A 106 2.31 -4.72 0.63
CA VAL A 106 1.76 -3.38 0.42
C VAL A 106 0.56 -3.20 1.35
N ALA A 107 0.65 -2.26 2.28
CA ALA A 107 -0.41 -1.95 3.22
C ALA A 107 -0.91 -0.51 3.05
N ARG A 108 -2.16 -0.26 3.40
CA ARG A 108 -2.75 1.08 3.41
C ARG A 108 -3.46 1.34 4.72
N THR A 109 -3.22 2.52 5.29
CA THR A 109 -4.02 3.06 6.39
C THR A 109 -5.24 3.78 5.82
N PHE A 110 -6.41 3.60 6.45
CA PHE A 110 -7.64 4.28 6.07
C PHE A 110 -7.93 5.41 7.06
N GLN A 111 -8.51 6.49 6.55
CA GLN A 111 -8.87 7.65 7.37
C GLN A 111 -9.96 7.32 8.39
N ASN A 112 -10.90 6.44 8.04
CA ASN A 112 -11.95 5.96 8.92
C ASN A 112 -11.67 4.50 9.28
N LEU A 113 -11.33 4.24 10.54
CA LEU A 113 -11.15 2.90 11.07
C LEU A 113 -12.49 2.36 11.55
N ALA A 114 -12.97 1.29 10.93
CA ALA A 114 -14.10 0.53 11.42
C ALA A 114 -13.62 -0.46 12.49
N LEU A 115 -13.76 -0.10 13.77
CA LEU A 115 -13.49 -1.00 14.87
C LEU A 115 -14.76 -1.77 15.24
N PHE A 116 -14.61 -3.04 15.57
CA PHE A 116 -15.70 -3.86 16.11
C PHE A 116 -15.94 -3.48 17.57
N LYS A 117 -17.02 -2.74 17.84
CA LYS A 117 -17.33 -2.16 19.16
C LYS A 117 -17.52 -3.19 20.28
N GLY A 118 -17.86 -4.45 19.95
CA GLY A 118 -18.03 -5.54 20.92
C GLY A 118 -16.78 -6.36 21.19
N MET A 119 -15.67 -6.03 20.56
CA MET A 119 -14.40 -6.75 20.70
C MET A 119 -13.41 -5.97 21.56
N SER A 120 -12.52 -6.69 22.24
CA SER A 120 -11.38 -6.07 22.93
C SER A 120 -10.41 -5.43 21.91
N VAL A 121 -9.50 -4.57 22.41
CA VAL A 121 -8.44 -3.99 21.56
C VAL A 121 -7.59 -5.09 20.93
N LEU A 122 -7.23 -6.11 21.70
CA LEU A 122 -6.44 -7.24 21.22
C LEU A 122 -7.17 -7.99 20.10
N ASP A 123 -8.47 -8.27 20.24
CA ASP A 123 -9.24 -8.98 19.22
C ASP A 123 -9.38 -8.16 17.93
N ASN A 124 -9.52 -6.85 18.02
CA ASN A 124 -9.50 -5.95 16.87
C ASN A 124 -8.16 -6.01 16.13
N ILE A 125 -7.02 -6.01 16.86
CA ILE A 125 -5.68 -6.16 16.27
C ILE A 125 -5.53 -7.54 15.64
N MET A 126 -5.97 -8.60 16.32
CA MET A 126 -5.91 -9.98 15.82
C MET A 126 -6.70 -10.19 14.53
N THR A 127 -7.84 -9.50 14.37
CA THR A 127 -8.62 -9.52 13.12
C THR A 127 -7.79 -9.04 11.92
N GLY A 128 -6.88 -8.07 12.09
CA GLY A 128 -5.95 -7.62 11.04
C GLY A 128 -4.91 -8.64 10.61
N ARG A 129 -4.70 -9.71 11.37
CA ARG A 129 -3.71 -10.77 11.06
C ARG A 129 -4.23 -11.91 10.18
N ASN A 130 -5.46 -11.83 9.68
CA ASN A 130 -6.09 -12.89 8.86
C ASN A 130 -5.22 -13.39 7.70
N LEU A 131 -4.40 -12.54 7.08
CA LEU A 131 -3.49 -12.94 6.00
C LEU A 131 -2.33 -13.84 6.47
N ARG A 132 -2.01 -13.85 7.77
CA ARG A 132 -0.94 -14.65 8.37
C ARG A 132 -1.43 -15.96 8.98
N ILE A 133 -2.74 -16.09 9.16
CA ILE A 133 -3.36 -17.29 9.72
C ILE A 133 -3.46 -18.34 8.61
N ARG A 134 -2.76 -19.45 8.78
CA ARG A 134 -2.71 -20.58 7.82
C ARG A 134 -3.69 -21.69 8.14
N SER A 135 -4.29 -21.70 9.33
CA SER A 135 -5.20 -22.73 9.76
C SER A 135 -6.57 -22.62 9.09
N ASN A 136 -7.20 -23.76 8.82
CA ASN A 136 -8.51 -23.85 8.18
C ASN A 136 -9.59 -23.22 9.08
N LEU A 137 -10.50 -22.43 8.52
CA LEU A 137 -11.61 -21.77 9.24
C LEU A 137 -12.41 -22.74 10.12
N LEU A 138 -12.59 -23.99 9.68
CA LEU A 138 -13.27 -25.05 10.45
C LEU A 138 -12.46 -25.48 11.70
N LEU A 139 -11.14 -25.58 11.59
CA LEU A 139 -10.24 -25.91 12.71
C LEU A 139 -10.16 -24.76 13.72
N GLN A 140 -10.24 -23.51 13.24
CA GLN A 140 -10.31 -22.33 14.09
C GLN A 140 -11.62 -22.26 14.85
N ALA A 141 -12.75 -22.51 14.19
CA ALA A 141 -14.07 -22.52 14.83
C ALA A 141 -14.22 -23.58 15.92
N LEU A 142 -13.54 -24.73 15.75
CA LEU A 142 -13.55 -25.83 16.71
C LEU A 142 -12.46 -25.70 17.79
N ARG A 143 -11.56 -24.74 17.71
CA ARG A 143 -10.40 -24.55 18.59
C ARG A 143 -9.57 -25.81 18.81
N ILE A 144 -9.38 -26.61 17.75
CA ILE A 144 -8.70 -27.92 17.84
C ILE A 144 -7.34 -27.87 17.13
N GLY A 145 -6.31 -28.36 17.81
CA GLY A 145 -4.99 -28.67 17.24
C GLY A 145 -4.13 -27.47 16.86
N PRO A 146 -3.65 -27.37 15.60
CA PRO A 146 -2.72 -26.32 15.18
C PRO A 146 -3.27 -24.90 15.32
N ALA A 147 -4.59 -24.72 15.20
CA ALA A 147 -5.27 -23.44 15.28
C ALA A 147 -5.16 -22.80 16.67
N GLU A 148 -5.28 -23.59 17.74
CA GLU A 148 -5.14 -23.11 19.11
C GLU A 148 -3.71 -22.66 19.41
N ARG A 149 -2.71 -23.43 18.93
CA ARG A 149 -1.29 -23.09 19.10
C ARG A 149 -0.90 -21.83 18.31
N GLU A 150 -1.50 -21.62 17.15
CA GLU A 150 -1.29 -20.44 16.33
C GLU A 150 -1.89 -19.19 16.99
N GLU A 151 -3.09 -19.30 17.58
CA GLU A 151 -3.74 -18.22 18.32
C GLU A 151 -2.94 -17.80 19.55
N ILE A 152 -2.46 -18.77 20.36
CA ILE A 152 -1.64 -18.49 21.55
C ILE A 152 -0.35 -17.78 21.17
N ARG A 153 0.36 -18.25 20.14
CA ARG A 153 1.62 -17.63 19.66
C ARG A 153 1.43 -16.20 19.17
N HIS A 154 0.23 -15.84 18.75
CA HIS A 154 -0.07 -14.51 18.24
C HIS A 154 -0.57 -13.55 19.31
N ARG A 155 -0.89 -14.03 20.51
CA ARG A 155 -1.30 -13.22 21.66
C ARG A 155 -0.13 -12.78 22.55
N GLU A 156 1.02 -13.47 22.46
CA GLU A 156 2.29 -13.08 23.09
C GLU A 156 3.03 -12.04 22.23
#